data_61bb1102a83323b029c556679b2a865b
#
_entry.id   61bb1102a83323b029c556679b2a865b
#
_cell.length_a   1.000
_cell.length_b   1.000
_cell.length_c   1.000
_cell.angle_alpha   90.00
_cell.angle_beta   90.00
_cell.angle_gamma   90.00
#
_symmetry.space_group_name_H-M   'P 1'
#
loop_
_entity.id
_entity.type
_entity.pdbx_description
1 polymer ?
#
loop_
_entity_poly.entity_id
_entity_poly.type
_entity_poly.pdbx_seq_one_letter_code
_entity_poly.pdbx_strand_id
1 'polypeptide(L)'
;MSDMGNSRLSITIAAALCLSAGVASAQEQAAPSDVAQANNPLANFTAFNVHNYYIGELTGTDEDANQFWMRYARPFSVGPTNWLMRASLPVNTYPVPPDMDNETGLGDLNVFAAYLIDSGNPALSVGVGPQVTAPTA
;
A
#
# COMPACT_ATOMS: atom_id res chain seq x y z
N MET A 1 -30.00 -22.05 18.91
CA MET A 1 -28.97 -21.68 19.87
C MET A 1 -27.91 -20.97 19.07
N SER A 2 -27.94 -19.65 19.11
CA SER A 2 -27.24 -18.72 18.20
C SER A 2 -25.77 -18.65 18.63
N ASP A 3 -24.88 -19.05 17.72
CA ASP A 3 -23.46 -18.79 17.91
C ASP A 3 -23.14 -17.42 17.28
N MET A 4 -23.00 -16.42 18.13
CA MET A 4 -22.59 -15.08 17.73
C MET A 4 -21.10 -15.12 17.46
N GLY A 5 -20.75 -15.18 16.18
CA GLY A 5 -19.39 -15.04 15.71
C GLY A 5 -18.77 -13.73 16.21
N ASN A 6 -17.80 -13.86 17.08
CA ASN A 6 -17.03 -12.77 17.64
C ASN A 6 -16.06 -12.29 16.57
N SER A 7 -16.46 -11.31 15.77
CA SER A 7 -15.55 -10.65 14.81
C SER A 7 -14.49 -9.88 15.62
N ARG A 8 -13.34 -10.50 15.78
CA ARG A 8 -12.20 -9.86 16.44
C ARG A 8 -11.61 -8.85 15.46
N LEU A 9 -11.87 -7.59 15.70
CA LEU A 9 -11.16 -6.49 15.07
C LEU A 9 -9.69 -6.59 15.49
N SER A 10 -8.86 -7.16 14.64
CA SER A 10 -7.42 -7.23 14.87
C SER A 10 -6.80 -5.91 14.49
N ILE A 11 -6.63 -5.02 15.48
CA ILE A 11 -5.86 -3.79 15.30
C ILE A 11 -4.39 -4.17 15.45
N THR A 12 -3.73 -4.42 14.32
CA THR A 12 -2.29 -4.60 14.29
C THR A 12 -1.65 -3.22 14.14
N ILE A 13 -1.17 -2.66 15.24
CA ILE A 13 -0.34 -1.45 15.20
C ILE A 13 1.06 -1.89 14.78
N ALA A 14 1.30 -1.91 13.48
CA ALA A 14 2.64 -2.11 12.94
C ALA A 14 3.28 -0.73 12.76
N ALA A 15 4.32 -0.42 13.52
CA ALA A 15 5.19 0.71 13.23
C ALA A 15 6.01 0.37 11.98
N ALA A 16 5.55 0.78 10.81
CA ALA A 16 6.27 0.57 9.56
C ALA A 16 7.34 1.66 9.41
N LEU A 17 8.59 1.29 9.63
CA LEU A 17 9.76 2.10 9.28
C LEU A 17 10.07 1.86 7.80
N CYS A 18 9.57 2.72 6.91
CA CYS A 18 9.91 2.65 5.49
C CYS A 18 11.20 3.42 5.23
N LEU A 19 12.32 2.70 5.17
CA LEU A 19 13.61 3.22 4.73
C LEU A 19 13.74 2.93 3.23
N SER A 20 13.52 3.94 2.38
CA SER A 20 13.85 3.83 0.96
C SER A 20 15.20 4.52 0.70
N ALA A 21 16.27 3.73 0.66
CA ALA A 21 17.57 4.19 0.21
C ALA A 21 17.65 4.11 -1.31
N GLY A 22 17.47 5.25 -1.99
CA GLY A 22 17.77 5.37 -3.41
C GLY A 22 19.27 5.46 -3.62
N VAL A 23 19.87 4.52 -4.37
CA VAL A 23 21.25 4.62 -4.86
C VAL A 23 21.34 5.78 -5.86
N ALA A 24 21.95 6.88 -5.43
CA ALA A 24 22.27 8.00 -6.30
C ALA A 24 23.42 7.62 -7.22
N SER A 25 23.12 7.25 -8.47
CA SER A 25 24.07 7.40 -9.56
C SER A 25 24.10 8.89 -9.92
N ALA A 26 25.28 9.50 -9.87
CA ALA A 26 25.47 10.89 -10.29
C ALA A 26 25.18 11.01 -11.79
N GLN A 27 23.95 11.40 -12.13
CA GLN A 27 23.58 11.94 -13.43
C GLN A 27 22.83 13.24 -13.17
N GLU A 28 23.14 14.23 -13.99
CA GLU A 28 22.57 15.57 -14.05
C GLU A 28 21.15 15.65 -13.50
N GLN A 29 20.95 16.56 -12.59
CA GLN A 29 19.75 16.82 -11.79
C GLN A 29 18.57 17.21 -12.69
N ALA A 30 18.04 16.22 -13.42
CA ALA A 30 16.67 16.31 -13.90
C ALA A 30 15.78 16.21 -12.63
N ALA A 31 14.88 17.16 -12.49
CA ALA A 31 13.85 17.07 -11.46
C ALA A 31 13.26 15.65 -11.49
N PRO A 32 13.03 15.00 -10.32
CA PRO A 32 12.47 13.65 -10.29
C PRO A 32 11.26 13.64 -11.22
N SER A 33 11.28 12.75 -12.22
CA SER A 33 10.18 12.68 -13.17
C SER A 33 8.89 12.43 -12.38
N ASP A 34 7.78 12.99 -12.81
CA ASP A 34 6.47 12.80 -12.18
C ASP A 34 6.15 11.32 -11.94
N VAL A 35 6.68 10.44 -12.79
CA VAL A 35 6.58 8.99 -12.68
C VAL A 35 7.36 8.44 -11.48
N ALA A 36 8.57 8.96 -11.21
CA ALA A 36 9.34 8.54 -10.04
C ALA A 36 8.68 9.00 -8.74
N GLN A 37 8.09 10.19 -8.75
CA GLN A 37 7.29 10.68 -7.61
C GLN A 37 6.01 9.88 -7.41
N ALA A 38 5.32 9.49 -8.50
CA ALA A 38 4.11 8.68 -8.42
C ALA A 38 4.35 7.30 -7.79
N ASN A 39 5.55 6.75 -7.92
CA ASN A 39 5.94 5.48 -7.32
C ASN A 39 6.55 5.62 -5.90
N ASN A 40 6.86 6.84 -5.46
CA ASN A 40 7.34 7.06 -4.10
C ASN A 40 6.18 6.98 -3.09
N PRO A 41 6.16 6.03 -2.17
CA PRO A 41 5.08 5.89 -1.19
C PRO A 41 4.96 7.09 -0.22
N LEU A 42 5.99 7.91 -0.10
CA LEU A 42 6.06 9.09 0.77
C LEU A 42 6.07 10.41 -0.01
N ALA A 43 5.71 10.38 -1.29
CA ALA A 43 5.66 11.60 -2.09
C ALA A 43 4.61 12.59 -1.56
N ASN A 44 5.00 13.85 -1.43
CA ASN A 44 4.16 14.91 -0.87
C ASN A 44 3.21 15.50 -1.92
N PHE A 45 2.41 14.65 -2.57
CA PHE A 45 1.35 15.07 -3.47
C PHE A 45 0.14 14.12 -3.38
N THR A 46 -1.03 14.64 -3.75
CA THR A 46 -2.24 13.81 -3.84
C THR A 46 -2.15 12.95 -5.10
N ALA A 47 -2.28 11.63 -4.92
CA ALA A 47 -2.22 10.67 -6.00
C ALA A 47 -3.32 9.63 -5.88
N PHE A 48 -3.84 9.22 -7.03
CA PHE A 48 -4.66 8.01 -7.16
C PHE A 48 -3.95 7.07 -8.13
N ASN A 49 -3.57 5.90 -7.63
CA ASN A 49 -2.84 4.89 -8.40
C ASN A 49 -3.68 3.63 -8.54
N VAL A 50 -3.62 3.06 -9.73
CA VAL A 50 -4.21 1.76 -10.04
C VAL A 50 -3.09 0.85 -10.51
N HIS A 51 -2.99 -0.32 -9.89
CA HIS A 51 -2.01 -1.34 -10.26
C HIS A 51 -2.73 -2.66 -10.50
N ASN A 52 -2.32 -3.37 -11.54
CA ASN A 52 -2.78 -4.72 -11.82
C ASN A 52 -1.57 -5.65 -11.85
N TYR A 53 -1.62 -6.70 -11.03
CA TYR A 53 -0.61 -7.74 -10.98
C TYR A 53 -1.24 -9.05 -11.44
N TYR A 54 -0.85 -9.49 -12.64
CA TYR A 54 -1.21 -10.81 -13.15
C TYR A 54 -0.10 -11.81 -12.81
N ILE A 55 -0.48 -12.89 -12.17
CA ILE A 55 0.39 -14.00 -11.77
C ILE A 55 -0.02 -15.19 -12.64
N GLY A 56 0.77 -15.47 -13.66
CA GLY A 56 0.40 -16.48 -14.68
C GLY A 56 0.46 -17.92 -14.18
N GLU A 57 1.13 -18.18 -13.07
CA GLU A 57 1.24 -19.52 -12.48
C GLU A 57 1.52 -19.42 -10.98
N LEU A 58 0.70 -20.06 -10.18
CA LEU A 58 0.91 -20.20 -8.74
C LEU A 58 1.71 -21.46 -8.44
N THR A 59 2.72 -21.36 -7.60
CA THR A 59 3.55 -22.51 -7.22
C THR A 59 2.71 -23.61 -6.55
N GLY A 60 2.68 -24.80 -7.16
CA GLY A 60 1.97 -25.96 -6.66
C GLY A 60 0.54 -26.14 -7.16
N THR A 61 0.07 -25.21 -7.99
CA THR A 61 -1.15 -25.32 -8.78
C THR A 61 -0.85 -24.78 -10.17
N ASP A 62 -1.31 -25.35 -11.23
CA ASP A 62 -1.10 -24.81 -12.59
C ASP A 62 -2.10 -23.66 -12.89
N GLU A 63 -2.53 -22.93 -11.84
CA GLU A 63 -3.57 -21.91 -11.91
C GLU A 63 -2.97 -20.51 -11.86
N ASP A 64 -3.71 -19.54 -12.40
CA ASP A 64 -3.35 -18.13 -12.39
C ASP A 64 -4.04 -17.34 -11.27
N ALA A 65 -3.55 -16.16 -11.00
CA ALA A 65 -4.16 -15.23 -10.07
C ALA A 65 -4.04 -13.78 -10.56
N ASN A 66 -4.91 -12.92 -10.08
CA ASN A 66 -4.85 -11.51 -10.37
C ASN A 66 -5.06 -10.68 -9.10
N GLN A 67 -4.29 -9.61 -8.96
CA GLN A 67 -4.47 -8.61 -7.90
C GLN A 67 -4.59 -7.23 -8.51
N PHE A 68 -5.74 -6.63 -8.35
CA PHE A 68 -6.01 -5.27 -8.76
C PHE A 68 -6.01 -4.36 -7.52
N TRP A 69 -5.14 -3.35 -7.50
CA TRP A 69 -4.98 -2.43 -6.39
C TRP A 69 -5.44 -1.03 -6.75
N MET A 70 -6.32 -0.48 -5.92
CA MET A 70 -6.66 0.94 -5.91
C MET A 70 -5.97 1.59 -4.71
N ARG A 71 -5.20 2.64 -4.94
CA ARG A 71 -4.45 3.35 -3.89
C ARG A 71 -4.68 4.84 -4.00
N TYR A 72 -5.10 5.44 -2.91
CA TYR A 72 -5.25 6.88 -2.78
C TYR A 72 -4.29 7.40 -1.73
N ALA A 73 -3.49 8.39 -2.09
CA ALA A 73 -2.56 9.05 -1.19
C ALA A 73 -2.86 10.54 -1.14
N ARG A 74 -2.82 11.13 0.05
CA ARG A 74 -3.03 12.55 0.27
C ARG A 74 -2.11 13.07 1.37
N PRO A 75 -1.26 14.07 1.07
CA PRO A 75 -0.53 14.81 2.09
C PRO A 75 -1.47 15.77 2.82
N PHE A 76 -1.20 16.00 4.09
CA PHE A 76 -1.88 16.99 4.91
C PHE A 76 -0.94 17.51 6.01
N SER A 77 -1.24 18.66 6.58
CA SER A 77 -0.45 19.24 7.66
C SER A 77 -1.29 19.36 8.93
N VAL A 78 -0.67 19.09 10.07
CA VAL A 78 -1.25 19.30 11.40
C VAL A 78 -0.30 20.25 12.15
N GLY A 79 -0.67 21.51 12.27
CA GLY A 79 0.24 22.55 12.78
C GLY A 79 1.52 22.62 11.93
N PRO A 80 2.70 22.56 12.54
CA PRO A 80 3.98 22.63 11.83
C PRO A 80 4.42 21.29 11.24
N THR A 81 3.62 20.23 11.38
CA THR A 81 4.00 18.87 10.99
C THR A 81 3.35 18.42 9.67
N ASN A 82 4.11 17.73 8.85
CA ASN A 82 3.66 17.19 7.57
C ASN A 82 3.37 15.70 7.69
N TRP A 83 2.23 15.31 7.16
CA TRP A 83 1.73 13.95 7.20
C TRP A 83 1.32 13.47 5.82
N LEU A 84 1.38 12.17 5.62
CA LEU A 84 0.83 11.51 4.44
C LEU A 84 -0.15 10.43 4.89
N MET A 85 -1.38 10.50 4.40
CA MET A 85 -2.35 9.41 4.50
C MET A 85 -2.38 8.63 3.19
N ARG A 86 -2.44 7.29 3.29
CA ARG A 86 -2.69 6.43 2.14
C ARG A 86 -3.71 5.35 2.48
N ALA A 87 -4.71 5.20 1.62
CA ALA A 87 -5.65 4.10 1.63
C ALA A 87 -5.37 3.18 0.45
N SER A 88 -5.42 1.87 0.67
CA SER A 88 -5.18 0.85 -0.35
C SER A 88 -6.26 -0.23 -0.25
N LEU A 89 -6.95 -0.47 -1.35
CA LEU A 89 -7.99 -1.50 -1.44
C LEU A 89 -7.65 -2.46 -2.58
N PRO A 90 -7.40 -3.74 -2.30
CA PRO A 90 -7.21 -4.75 -3.32
C PRO A 90 -8.53 -5.38 -3.76
N VAL A 91 -8.60 -5.76 -5.03
CA VAL A 91 -9.54 -6.72 -5.57
C VAL A 91 -8.72 -7.92 -6.03
N ASN A 92 -8.98 -9.06 -5.46
CA ASN A 92 -8.19 -10.27 -5.69
C ASN A 92 -9.02 -11.29 -6.45
N THR A 93 -8.37 -11.98 -7.39
CA THR A 93 -8.91 -13.13 -8.07
C THR A 93 -7.94 -14.29 -7.83
N TYR A 94 -8.42 -15.34 -7.16
CA TYR A 94 -7.63 -16.52 -6.82
C TYR A 94 -8.42 -17.79 -7.11
N PRO A 95 -7.73 -18.89 -7.47
CA PRO A 95 -8.34 -20.21 -7.54
C PRO A 95 -8.71 -20.71 -6.15
N VAL A 96 -9.93 -21.18 -5.98
CA VAL A 96 -10.48 -21.64 -4.70
C VAL A 96 -10.71 -23.14 -4.72
N PRO A 97 -10.13 -23.92 -3.79
CA PRO A 97 -10.40 -25.34 -3.64
C PRO A 97 -11.88 -25.62 -3.29
N PRO A 98 -12.44 -26.78 -3.67
CA PRO A 98 -11.77 -27.95 -4.29
C PRO A 98 -11.62 -27.89 -5.81
N ASP A 99 -12.45 -27.11 -6.49
CA ASP A 99 -12.56 -27.14 -7.96
C ASP A 99 -11.53 -26.25 -8.65
N MET A 100 -10.82 -25.42 -7.87
CA MET A 100 -9.82 -24.47 -8.36
C MET A 100 -10.37 -23.41 -9.32
N ASP A 101 -11.68 -23.17 -9.24
CA ASP A 101 -12.31 -22.08 -9.98
C ASP A 101 -11.87 -20.72 -9.47
N ASN A 102 -11.65 -19.77 -10.38
CA ASN A 102 -11.24 -18.42 -10.01
C ASN A 102 -12.39 -17.64 -9.39
N GLU A 103 -12.24 -17.24 -8.14
CA GLU A 103 -13.16 -16.35 -7.44
C GLU A 103 -12.56 -14.96 -7.29
N THR A 104 -13.40 -13.96 -7.52
CA THR A 104 -13.02 -12.53 -7.38
C THR A 104 -13.72 -11.93 -6.18
N GLY A 105 -12.95 -11.31 -5.29
CA GLY A 105 -13.47 -10.62 -4.12
C GLY A 105 -12.67 -9.37 -3.76
N LEU A 106 -13.29 -8.53 -2.93
CA LEU A 106 -12.56 -7.44 -2.28
C LEU A 106 -11.62 -8.04 -1.24
N GLY A 107 -10.43 -7.46 -1.13
CA GLY A 107 -9.55 -7.74 0.00
C GLY A 107 -9.68 -6.69 1.09
N ASP A 108 -8.83 -6.78 2.09
CA ASP A 108 -8.87 -5.90 3.25
C ASP A 108 -8.39 -4.49 2.91
N LEU A 109 -9.16 -3.50 3.36
CA LEU A 109 -8.78 -2.10 3.26
C LEU A 109 -7.62 -1.80 4.22
N ASN A 110 -6.52 -1.35 3.66
CA ASN A 110 -5.36 -0.90 4.43
C ASN A 110 -5.25 0.62 4.40
N VAL A 111 -5.14 1.23 5.57
CA VAL A 111 -4.96 2.68 5.71
C VAL A 111 -3.77 2.94 6.63
N PHE A 112 -2.85 3.81 6.20
CA PHE A 112 -1.83 4.32 7.08
C PHE A 112 -1.76 5.85 7.05
N ALA A 113 -1.24 6.43 8.16
CA ALA A 113 -0.87 7.82 8.24
C ALA A 113 0.57 7.90 8.72
N ALA A 114 1.45 8.53 7.93
CA ALA A 114 2.86 8.67 8.25
C ALA A 114 3.20 10.14 8.51
N TYR A 115 3.84 10.41 9.63
CA TYR A 115 4.53 11.67 9.88
C TYR A 115 5.79 11.71 9.03
N LEU A 116 5.93 12.73 8.20
CA LEU A 116 7.08 12.92 7.32
C LEU A 116 8.18 13.66 8.07
N ILE A 117 9.31 12.99 8.21
CA ILE A 117 10.49 13.54 8.88
C ILE A 117 11.35 14.25 7.84
N ASP A 118 11.61 15.53 8.06
CA ASP A 118 12.57 16.26 7.24
C ASP A 118 14.00 15.79 7.56
N SER A 119 14.58 15.06 6.62
CA SER A 119 15.95 14.55 6.73
C SER A 119 17.02 15.57 6.31
N GLY A 120 16.58 16.73 5.75
CA GLY A 120 17.50 17.69 5.13
C GLY A 120 18.14 17.19 3.82
N ASN A 121 17.83 15.96 3.40
CA ASN A 121 18.33 15.36 2.17
C ASN A 121 17.14 15.01 1.23
N PRO A 122 16.98 15.68 0.08
CA PRO A 122 15.87 15.45 -0.82
C PRO A 122 15.84 14.03 -1.44
N ALA A 123 16.96 13.31 -1.40
CA ALA A 123 17.03 11.93 -1.86
C ALA A 123 16.57 10.91 -0.81
N LEU A 124 16.32 11.34 0.44
CA LEU A 124 15.92 10.49 1.54
C LEU A 124 14.56 10.91 2.09
N SER A 125 13.54 10.10 1.85
CA SER A 125 12.20 10.28 2.42
C SER A 125 12.03 9.31 3.60
N VAL A 126 11.74 9.86 4.79
CA VAL A 126 11.51 9.08 6.00
C VAL A 126 10.15 9.44 6.55
N GLY A 127 9.36 8.43 6.91
CA GLY A 127 8.08 8.64 7.56
C GLY A 127 7.81 7.56 8.61
N VAL A 128 7.13 7.93 9.68
CA VAL A 128 6.72 7.02 10.76
C VAL A 128 5.25 7.26 11.11
N GLY A 129 4.50 6.20 11.33
CA GLY A 129 3.11 6.34 11.71
C GLY A 129 2.33 5.05 11.82
N PRO A 130 1.08 5.13 12.29
CA PRO A 130 0.22 3.97 12.44
C PRO A 130 -0.32 3.46 11.09
N GLN A 131 -0.57 2.15 11.06
CA GLN A 131 -1.26 1.47 9.98
C GLN A 131 -2.41 0.65 10.56
N VAL A 132 -3.54 0.67 9.89
CA VAL A 132 -4.73 -0.11 10.24
C VAL A 132 -5.18 -0.90 9.01
N THR A 133 -5.51 -2.17 9.23
CA THR A 133 -6.17 -3.00 8.22
C THR A 133 -7.57 -3.33 8.72
N ALA A 134 -8.57 -2.95 7.93
CA ALA A 134 -9.97 -3.24 8.21
C ALA A 134 -10.40 -4.47 7.40
N PRO A 135 -11.04 -5.46 8.03
CA PRO A 135 -11.58 -6.62 7.32
C PRO A 135 -12.79 -6.17 6.47
N THR A 136 -12.54 -6.05 5.17
CA THR A 136 -13.56 -5.69 4.17
C THR A 136 -13.75 -6.80 3.13
N ALA A 137 -12.96 -7.87 3.26
CA ALA A 137 -13.03 -9.08 2.45
C ALA A 137 -14.24 -9.95 2.83
#